data_e6f9cb41c6a9d8ada51060b5f9efa040
#
_entry.id   e6f9cb41c6a9d8ada51060b5f9efa040
#
_cell.length_a   1.000
_cell.length_b   1.000
_cell.length_c   1.000
_cell.angle_alpha   90.00
_cell.angle_beta   90.00
_cell.angle_gamma   90.00
#
_symmetry.space_group_name_H-M   'P 1'
#
loop_
_entity.id
_entity.type
_entity.pdbx_description
1 polymer ?
#
loop_
_entity_poly.entity_id
_entity_poly.type
_entity_poly.pdbx_seq_one_letter_code
_entity_poly.pdbx_strand_id
1 'polypeptide(L)'
;ALANVAALLAKWGRKVLVIDFDLEAPGIEKYFDSSLSSLNSFRNTVPGIIDLIYSFIGSKKEKLSWKDCIIKCTSAHFRKELSIITAGRDDGNYISKAQNLNWDKLFNENDFGNYLETMRKEWIKEYDIILIDSRTGITDIGGICTIHLPDVVVLMFTTNDQSLYGIKDVIERARKQHETLPFDRSTLLAIPVPSRDESRTEYEASSRWKKKFSKELSELY
;
A
#
# COMPACT_ATOMS: atom_id res chain seq x y z
N ALA A 1 8.03 -4.94 -7.23
CA ALA A 1 8.81 -3.75 -6.88
C ALA A 1 8.82 -3.52 -5.37
N LEU A 2 7.65 -3.39 -4.73
CA LEU A 2 7.51 -3.02 -3.31
C LEU A 2 8.27 -3.95 -2.37
N ALA A 3 8.16 -5.27 -2.54
CA ALA A 3 8.87 -6.25 -1.72
C ALA A 3 10.41 -6.08 -1.76
N ASN A 4 10.98 -5.77 -2.94
CA ASN A 4 12.41 -5.51 -3.07
C ASN A 4 12.82 -4.22 -2.33
N VAL A 5 11.99 -3.17 -2.39
CA VAL A 5 12.23 -1.93 -1.65
C VAL A 5 12.18 -2.20 -0.15
N ALA A 6 11.19 -2.96 0.33
CA ALA A 6 11.08 -3.33 1.74
C ALA A 6 12.33 -4.08 2.25
N ALA A 7 12.79 -5.08 1.49
CA ALA A 7 13.99 -5.84 1.82
C ALA A 7 15.25 -4.98 1.86
N LEU A 8 15.42 -4.05 0.89
CA LEU A 8 16.54 -3.11 0.87
C LEU A 8 16.53 -2.16 2.07
N LEU A 9 15.36 -1.63 2.43
CA LEU A 9 15.22 -0.75 3.58
C LEU A 9 15.56 -1.47 4.90
N ALA A 10 15.07 -2.70 5.07
CA ALA A 10 15.41 -3.53 6.25
C ALA A 10 16.92 -3.86 6.29
N LYS A 11 17.53 -4.14 5.13
CA LYS A 11 18.98 -4.32 5.00
C LYS A 11 19.74 -3.03 5.37
N TRP A 12 19.23 -1.87 5.05
CA TRP A 12 19.84 -0.58 5.39
C TRP A 12 19.57 -0.16 6.86
N GLY A 13 18.88 -0.99 7.62
CA GLY A 13 18.65 -0.76 9.05
C GLY A 13 17.42 0.08 9.36
N ARG A 14 16.44 0.10 8.46
CA ARG A 14 15.12 0.69 8.72
C ARG A 14 14.17 -0.37 9.25
N LYS A 15 13.35 0.00 10.22
CA LYS A 15 12.25 -0.81 10.72
C LYS A 15 11.05 -0.62 9.78
N VAL A 16 10.69 -1.66 9.05
CA VAL A 16 9.74 -1.58 7.93
C VAL A 16 8.47 -2.37 8.23
N LEU A 17 7.31 -1.74 7.98
CA LEU A 17 6.02 -2.40 7.91
C LEU A 17 5.55 -2.45 6.45
N VAL A 18 5.20 -3.64 5.98
CA VAL A 18 4.55 -3.86 4.68
C VAL A 18 3.10 -4.22 4.93
N ILE A 19 2.19 -3.55 4.24
CA ILE A 19 0.75 -3.79 4.34
C ILE A 19 0.22 -4.17 2.97
N ASP A 20 -0.40 -5.35 2.86
CA ASP A 20 -1.09 -5.78 1.64
C ASP A 20 -2.53 -5.23 1.66
N PHE A 21 -2.75 -4.20 0.87
CA PHE A 21 -4.08 -3.60 0.67
C PHE A 21 -4.66 -3.96 -0.72
N ASP A 22 -4.01 -4.83 -1.49
CA ASP A 22 -4.60 -5.42 -2.71
C ASP A 22 -5.56 -6.55 -2.34
N LEU A 23 -6.75 -6.17 -1.89
CA LEU A 23 -7.74 -7.13 -1.39
C LEU A 23 -8.33 -8.02 -2.48
N GLU A 24 -8.15 -7.69 -3.78
CA GLU A 24 -8.66 -8.50 -4.87
C GLU A 24 -7.66 -9.55 -5.37
N ALA A 25 -6.36 -9.24 -5.33
CA ALA A 25 -5.30 -10.14 -5.78
C ALA A 25 -4.12 -10.18 -4.79
N PRO A 26 -4.37 -10.53 -3.51
CA PRO A 26 -3.39 -10.45 -2.44
C PRO A 26 -2.23 -11.42 -2.65
N GLY A 27 -1.10 -11.14 -2.04
CA GLY A 27 0.03 -12.08 -2.07
C GLY A 27 1.41 -11.47 -1.94
N ILE A 28 1.52 -10.26 -1.38
CA ILE A 28 2.83 -9.63 -1.14
C ILE A 28 3.72 -10.51 -0.25
N GLU A 29 3.15 -11.26 0.67
CA GLU A 29 3.86 -12.15 1.59
C GLU A 29 4.63 -13.26 0.86
N LYS A 30 4.19 -13.70 -0.34
CA LYS A 30 4.86 -14.73 -1.13
C LYS A 30 6.29 -14.34 -1.53
N TYR A 31 6.56 -13.06 -1.66
CA TYR A 31 7.91 -12.56 -1.99
C TYR A 31 8.88 -12.69 -0.81
N PHE A 32 8.39 -12.98 0.39
CA PHE A 32 9.17 -13.14 1.61
C PHE A 32 9.17 -14.57 2.12
N ASP A 33 8.69 -15.54 1.35
CA ASP A 33 8.50 -16.95 1.74
C ASP A 33 9.76 -17.57 2.37
N SER A 34 10.93 -17.33 1.78
CA SER A 34 12.21 -17.80 2.34
C SER A 34 12.60 -17.18 3.69
N SER A 35 11.94 -16.07 4.06
CA SER A 35 12.16 -15.33 5.31
C SER A 35 11.07 -15.61 6.35
N LEU A 36 10.06 -16.39 5.99
CA LEU A 36 8.96 -16.80 6.86
C LEU A 36 9.14 -18.28 7.25
N SER A 37 9.13 -18.55 8.52
CA SER A 37 9.39 -19.92 9.06
C SER A 37 8.34 -20.96 8.64
N SER A 38 7.14 -20.58 8.20
CA SER A 38 6.17 -21.43 7.50
C SER A 38 5.00 -20.59 6.96
N LEU A 39 5.05 -20.24 5.68
CA LEU A 39 4.04 -19.40 5.05
C LEU A 39 2.61 -19.95 5.15
N ASN A 40 2.43 -21.24 4.90
CA ASN A 40 1.12 -21.89 4.95
C ASN A 40 0.46 -21.86 6.33
N SER A 41 1.28 -21.89 7.40
CA SER A 41 0.79 -21.81 8.78
C SER A 41 0.23 -20.41 9.10
N PHE A 42 0.86 -19.34 8.59
CA PHE A 42 0.43 -17.99 8.87
C PHE A 42 -0.82 -17.59 8.08
N ARG A 43 -0.94 -18.01 6.82
CA ARG A 43 -2.05 -17.63 5.94
C ARG A 43 -3.43 -17.98 6.51
N ASN A 44 -3.54 -19.13 7.18
CA ASN A 44 -4.82 -19.60 7.71
C ASN A 44 -5.07 -19.14 9.15
N THR A 45 -4.07 -18.68 9.87
CA THR A 45 -4.15 -18.41 11.31
C THR A 45 -4.03 -16.94 11.66
N VAL A 46 -3.11 -16.19 11.02
CA VAL A 46 -2.88 -14.79 11.34
C VAL A 46 -3.89 -13.93 10.59
N PRO A 47 -4.64 -13.06 11.30
CA PRO A 47 -5.57 -12.15 10.65
C PRO A 47 -4.84 -11.09 9.82
N GLY A 48 -5.55 -10.44 8.90
CA GLY A 48 -5.03 -9.36 8.08
C GLY A 48 -6.00 -8.18 7.99
N ILE A 49 -5.80 -7.33 6.97
CA ILE A 49 -6.56 -6.07 6.82
C ILE A 49 -8.07 -6.31 6.78
N ILE A 50 -8.53 -7.29 6.00
CA ILE A 50 -9.97 -7.55 5.91
C ILE A 50 -10.57 -8.00 7.25
N ASP A 51 -9.82 -8.75 8.04
CA ASP A 51 -10.24 -9.20 9.36
C ASP A 51 -10.30 -8.02 10.35
N LEU A 52 -9.37 -7.07 10.25
CA LEU A 52 -9.39 -5.81 11.02
C LEU A 52 -10.64 -4.99 10.69
N ILE A 53 -10.96 -4.82 9.40
CA ILE A 53 -12.14 -4.10 8.96
C ILE A 53 -13.41 -4.75 9.49
N TYR A 54 -13.55 -6.07 9.36
CA TYR A 54 -14.71 -6.79 9.89
C TYR A 54 -14.78 -6.78 11.42
N SER A 55 -13.65 -6.78 12.10
CA SER A 55 -13.62 -6.58 13.54
C SER A 55 -14.07 -5.17 13.94
N PHE A 56 -13.68 -4.16 13.15
CA PHE A 56 -14.07 -2.77 13.39
C PHE A 56 -15.59 -2.57 13.27
N ILE A 57 -16.23 -3.10 12.22
CA ILE A 57 -17.69 -2.94 12.03
C ILE A 57 -18.52 -3.90 12.90
N GLY A 58 -17.93 -4.98 13.37
CA GLY A 58 -18.62 -5.98 14.18
C GLY A 58 -19.00 -5.46 15.57
N SER A 59 -20.00 -6.08 16.20
CA SER A 59 -20.52 -5.72 17.53
C SER A 59 -19.76 -6.38 18.70
N LYS A 60 -18.70 -7.12 18.44
CA LYS A 60 -17.90 -7.77 19.49
C LYS A 60 -17.27 -6.76 20.44
N LYS A 61 -17.27 -7.05 21.76
CA LYS A 61 -16.64 -6.19 22.78
C LYS A 61 -15.11 -6.10 22.61
N GLU A 62 -14.46 -7.19 22.25
CA GLU A 62 -13.02 -7.23 21.99
C GLU A 62 -12.79 -7.00 20.49
N LYS A 63 -12.11 -5.90 20.18
CA LYS A 63 -11.69 -5.57 18.82
C LYS A 63 -10.32 -6.17 18.55
N LEU A 64 -10.14 -6.67 17.33
CA LEU A 64 -8.85 -7.12 16.85
C LEU A 64 -7.86 -5.94 16.81
N SER A 65 -6.67 -6.15 17.35
CA SER A 65 -5.59 -5.18 17.23
C SER A 65 -4.79 -5.43 15.95
N TRP A 66 -4.30 -4.37 15.32
CA TRP A 66 -3.40 -4.51 14.18
C TRP A 66 -2.10 -5.27 14.56
N LYS A 67 -1.71 -5.25 15.84
CA LYS A 67 -0.56 -5.99 16.35
C LYS A 67 -0.74 -7.51 16.26
N ASP A 68 -1.98 -7.98 16.36
CA ASP A 68 -2.32 -9.40 16.20
C ASP A 68 -2.20 -9.85 14.73
N CYS A 69 -2.12 -8.90 13.80
CA CYS A 69 -1.99 -9.15 12.36
C CYS A 69 -0.53 -9.17 11.88
N ILE A 70 0.43 -8.93 12.78
CA ILE A 70 1.84 -8.81 12.42
C ILE A 70 2.48 -10.17 12.18
N ILE A 71 3.04 -10.34 11.00
CA ILE A 71 3.94 -11.45 10.65
C ILE A 71 5.36 -10.89 10.55
N LYS A 72 6.28 -11.44 11.34
CA LYS A 72 7.68 -11.02 11.32
C LYS A 72 8.46 -11.81 10.28
N CYS A 73 9.18 -11.08 9.43
CA CYS A 73 10.11 -11.65 8.47
C CYS A 73 11.52 -11.60 9.02
N THR A 74 12.18 -12.74 9.05
CA THR A 74 13.57 -12.86 9.54
C THR A 74 14.50 -13.26 8.40
N SER A 75 15.62 -12.56 8.27
CA SER A 75 16.68 -12.89 7.32
C SER A 75 18.01 -12.47 7.90
N ALA A 76 19.05 -13.27 7.67
CA ALA A 76 20.41 -12.91 8.04
C ALA A 76 20.90 -11.61 7.37
N HIS A 77 20.25 -11.18 6.31
CA HIS A 77 20.59 -9.96 5.58
C HIS A 77 19.89 -8.70 6.11
N PHE A 78 18.88 -8.85 6.99
CA PHE A 78 18.16 -7.71 7.56
C PHE A 78 18.89 -7.21 8.83
N ARG A 79 19.15 -5.91 8.88
CA ARG A 79 19.72 -5.25 10.05
C ARG A 79 18.65 -4.83 11.07
N LYS A 80 17.42 -4.66 10.60
CA LYS A 80 16.25 -4.34 11.39
C LYS A 80 15.05 -5.19 10.96
N GLU A 81 14.04 -5.20 11.81
CA GLU A 81 12.82 -5.96 11.62
C GLU A 81 12.06 -5.51 10.36
N LEU A 82 11.60 -6.47 9.58
CA LEU A 82 10.60 -6.31 8.54
C LEU A 82 9.36 -7.06 8.98
N SER A 83 8.24 -6.35 9.04
CA SER A 83 6.94 -6.88 9.43
C SER A 83 5.96 -6.79 8.27
N ILE A 84 5.02 -7.73 8.20
CA ILE A 84 3.97 -7.76 7.18
C ILE A 84 2.61 -7.85 7.86
N ILE A 85 1.64 -7.10 7.35
CA ILE A 85 0.21 -7.33 7.54
C ILE A 85 -0.34 -7.78 6.19
N THR A 86 -0.89 -8.99 6.13
CA THR A 86 -1.49 -9.55 4.91
C THR A 86 -2.86 -8.96 4.65
N ALA A 87 -3.42 -9.19 3.47
CA ALA A 87 -4.77 -8.75 3.13
C ALA A 87 -5.85 -9.43 3.99
N GLY A 88 -5.63 -10.65 4.45
CA GLY A 88 -6.55 -11.37 5.34
C GLY A 88 -6.22 -12.85 5.45
N ARG A 89 -6.93 -13.55 6.32
CA ARG A 89 -6.81 -15.00 6.47
C ARG A 89 -7.42 -15.74 5.28
N ASP A 90 -6.73 -16.75 4.82
CA ASP A 90 -7.24 -17.70 3.81
C ASP A 90 -8.09 -18.80 4.52
N ASP A 91 -9.24 -18.39 5.06
CA ASP A 91 -10.16 -19.23 5.83
C ASP A 91 -11.35 -19.76 5.00
N GLY A 92 -11.25 -19.67 3.67
CA GLY A 92 -12.31 -20.03 2.73
C GLY A 92 -13.42 -18.97 2.59
N ASN A 93 -13.45 -17.95 3.46
CA ASN A 93 -14.44 -16.87 3.43
C ASN A 93 -13.84 -15.55 2.92
N TYR A 94 -12.53 -15.53 2.63
CA TYR A 94 -11.81 -14.32 2.24
C TYR A 94 -12.46 -13.60 1.06
N ILE A 95 -12.70 -14.31 -0.03
CA ILE A 95 -13.29 -13.73 -1.26
C ILE A 95 -14.66 -13.12 -0.97
N SER A 96 -15.49 -13.85 -0.24
CA SER A 96 -16.82 -13.35 0.15
C SER A 96 -16.73 -12.11 1.03
N LYS A 97 -15.81 -12.07 1.99
CA LYS A 97 -15.56 -10.89 2.82
C LYS A 97 -15.11 -9.70 1.97
N ALA A 98 -14.14 -9.90 1.06
CA ALA A 98 -13.61 -8.84 0.20
C ALA A 98 -14.70 -8.23 -0.71
N GLN A 99 -15.52 -9.08 -1.33
CA GLN A 99 -16.58 -8.65 -2.23
C GLN A 99 -17.78 -7.99 -1.53
N ASN A 100 -18.05 -8.33 -0.27
CA ASN A 100 -19.19 -7.80 0.49
C ASN A 100 -18.85 -6.53 1.29
N LEU A 101 -17.63 -6.00 1.20
CA LEU A 101 -17.30 -4.73 1.84
C LEU A 101 -18.02 -3.58 1.13
N ASN A 102 -18.82 -2.87 1.89
CA ASN A 102 -19.46 -1.63 1.43
C ASN A 102 -18.63 -0.43 1.93
N TRP A 103 -17.76 0.08 1.05
CA TRP A 103 -16.84 1.17 1.36
C TRP A 103 -17.57 2.48 1.66
N ASP A 104 -18.66 2.81 0.93
CA ASP A 104 -19.47 4.00 1.17
C ASP A 104 -20.05 3.99 2.58
N LYS A 105 -20.58 2.84 2.99
CA LYS A 105 -21.10 2.67 4.35
C LYS A 105 -20.00 2.79 5.42
N LEU A 106 -18.83 2.21 5.16
CA LEU A 106 -17.69 2.30 6.06
C LEU A 106 -17.30 3.76 6.33
N PHE A 107 -17.15 4.55 5.28
CA PHE A 107 -16.71 5.95 5.41
C PHE A 107 -17.82 6.86 5.91
N ASN A 108 -19.05 6.71 5.41
CA ASN A 108 -20.14 7.66 5.70
C ASN A 108 -20.88 7.35 7.00
N GLU A 109 -20.97 6.08 7.42
CA GLU A 109 -21.76 5.68 8.59
C GLU A 109 -20.92 5.17 9.76
N ASN A 110 -19.73 4.60 9.51
CA ASN A 110 -18.93 3.92 10.53
C ASN A 110 -17.68 4.69 10.97
N ASP A 111 -17.46 5.90 10.48
CA ASP A 111 -16.30 6.72 10.83
C ASP A 111 -14.94 6.03 10.54
N PHE A 112 -14.89 5.29 9.45
CA PHE A 112 -13.73 4.48 9.08
C PHE A 112 -12.48 5.31 8.80
N GLY A 113 -12.63 6.55 8.34
CA GLY A 113 -11.52 7.48 8.14
C GLY A 113 -10.74 7.76 9.43
N ASN A 114 -11.43 8.00 10.55
CA ASN A 114 -10.80 8.18 11.86
C ASN A 114 -10.15 6.89 12.39
N TYR A 115 -10.74 5.73 12.10
CA TYR A 115 -10.13 4.45 12.43
C TYR A 115 -8.80 4.22 11.68
N LEU A 116 -8.77 4.50 10.37
CA LEU A 116 -7.55 4.43 9.56
C LEU A 116 -6.47 5.39 10.07
N GLU A 117 -6.85 6.63 10.41
CA GLU A 117 -5.92 7.63 10.95
C GLU A 117 -5.36 7.20 12.30
N THR A 118 -6.16 6.58 13.15
CA THR A 118 -5.71 6.04 14.44
C THR A 118 -4.66 4.94 14.23
N MET A 119 -4.93 3.98 13.36
CA MET A 119 -3.96 2.93 13.02
C MET A 119 -2.69 3.52 12.43
N ARG A 120 -2.82 4.47 11.49
CA ARG A 120 -1.66 5.15 10.89
C ARG A 120 -0.78 5.81 11.95
N LYS A 121 -1.37 6.55 12.90
CA LYS A 121 -0.65 7.20 14.00
C LYS A 121 0.09 6.21 14.90
N GLU A 122 -0.46 5.02 15.09
CA GLU A 122 0.21 3.95 15.83
C GLU A 122 1.37 3.34 15.03
N TRP A 123 1.18 3.08 13.74
CA TRP A 123 2.22 2.51 12.87
C TRP A 123 3.44 3.41 12.76
N ILE A 124 3.27 4.72 12.58
CA ILE A 124 4.39 5.66 12.45
C ILE A 124 5.17 5.85 13.76
N LYS A 125 4.62 5.46 14.91
CA LYS A 125 5.37 5.44 16.19
C LYS A 125 6.28 4.22 16.31
N GLU A 126 5.94 3.13 15.62
CA GLU A 126 6.64 1.86 15.75
C GLU A 126 7.57 1.55 14.59
N TYR A 127 7.31 2.10 13.40
CA TYR A 127 8.07 1.82 12.17
C TYR A 127 8.64 3.10 11.56
N ASP A 128 9.86 2.98 11.00
CA ASP A 128 10.49 4.10 10.29
C ASP A 128 9.85 4.34 8.93
N ILE A 129 9.41 3.25 8.27
CA ILE A 129 8.81 3.28 6.94
C ILE A 129 7.66 2.28 6.88
N ILE A 130 6.52 2.73 6.34
CA ILE A 130 5.35 1.90 6.07
C ILE A 130 5.15 1.86 4.57
N LEU A 131 5.14 0.67 3.99
CA LEU A 131 4.91 0.43 2.58
C LEU A 131 3.55 -0.24 2.40
N ILE A 132 2.68 0.37 1.60
CA ILE A 132 1.33 -0.15 1.35
C ILE A 132 1.27 -0.61 -0.10
N ASP A 133 1.04 -1.91 -0.31
CA ASP A 133 0.76 -2.46 -1.63
C ASP A 133 -0.71 -2.29 -1.94
N SER A 134 -1.00 -1.66 -3.05
CA SER A 134 -2.37 -1.39 -3.45
C SER A 134 -2.58 -1.73 -4.92
N ARG A 135 -3.81 -2.00 -5.27
CA ARG A 135 -4.21 -2.21 -6.66
C ARG A 135 -4.06 -0.93 -7.47
N THR A 136 -3.80 -1.09 -8.77
CA THR A 136 -3.77 0.02 -9.73
C THR A 136 -5.17 0.53 -10.03
N GLY A 137 -5.35 1.87 -10.01
CA GLY A 137 -6.59 2.53 -10.41
C GLY A 137 -7.24 3.37 -9.32
N ILE A 138 -8.22 4.19 -9.73
CA ILE A 138 -9.03 5.01 -8.83
C ILE A 138 -10.29 4.19 -8.50
N THR A 139 -10.15 3.19 -7.67
CA THR A 139 -11.29 2.50 -7.05
C THR A 139 -11.46 3.01 -5.61
N ASP A 140 -12.57 2.69 -4.93
CA ASP A 140 -12.81 3.08 -3.54
C ASP A 140 -11.65 2.66 -2.62
N ILE A 141 -11.06 1.48 -2.86
CA ILE A 141 -9.85 1.03 -2.18
C ILE A 141 -8.65 1.91 -2.59
N GLY A 142 -8.59 2.38 -3.84
CA GLY A 142 -7.57 3.30 -4.33
C GLY A 142 -7.56 4.62 -3.55
N GLY A 143 -8.70 5.13 -3.13
CA GLY A 143 -8.80 6.32 -2.28
C GLY A 143 -8.14 6.15 -0.92
N ILE A 144 -8.24 4.98 -0.30
CA ILE A 144 -7.57 4.69 0.98
C ILE A 144 -6.06 4.77 0.81
N CYS A 145 -5.52 4.09 -0.20
CA CYS A 145 -4.08 3.97 -0.43
C CYS A 145 -3.45 5.16 -1.17
N THR A 146 -4.26 6.01 -1.79
CA THR A 146 -3.78 7.18 -2.54
C THR A 146 -4.06 8.51 -1.84
N ILE A 147 -5.03 8.55 -0.92
CA ILE A 147 -5.50 9.77 -0.28
C ILE A 147 -5.37 9.69 1.23
N HIS A 148 -5.98 8.66 1.87
CA HIS A 148 -6.09 8.62 3.32
C HIS A 148 -4.81 8.22 4.06
N LEU A 149 -4.10 7.18 3.60
CA LEU A 149 -2.98 6.63 4.34
C LEU A 149 -1.63 7.24 4.01
N PRO A 150 -1.28 7.57 2.74
CA PRO A 150 0.08 7.90 2.38
C PRO A 150 0.47 9.34 2.68
N ASP A 151 1.75 9.54 2.95
CA ASP A 151 2.44 10.83 2.85
C ASP A 151 3.12 10.95 1.47
N VAL A 152 3.44 9.79 0.87
CA VAL A 152 4.09 9.70 -0.43
C VAL A 152 3.40 8.64 -1.27
N VAL A 153 2.98 8.99 -2.47
CA VAL A 153 2.44 8.04 -3.46
C VAL A 153 3.50 7.77 -4.53
N VAL A 154 3.86 6.51 -4.71
CA VAL A 154 4.75 6.08 -5.78
C VAL A 154 3.90 5.59 -6.95
N LEU A 155 3.96 6.31 -8.06
CA LEU A 155 3.15 6.07 -9.25
C LEU A 155 3.98 5.37 -10.32
N MET A 156 3.81 4.05 -10.46
CA MET A 156 4.48 3.29 -11.50
C MET A 156 3.68 3.36 -12.81
N PHE A 157 4.34 3.74 -13.91
CA PHE A 157 3.70 3.85 -15.20
C PHE A 157 4.59 3.30 -16.33
N THR A 158 3.97 2.90 -17.42
CA THR A 158 4.68 2.43 -18.62
C THR A 158 4.87 3.57 -19.61
N THR A 159 5.86 3.40 -20.52
CA THR A 159 6.25 4.41 -21.51
C THR A 159 5.22 4.55 -22.65
N ASN A 160 4.02 4.99 -22.32
CA ASN A 160 2.95 5.35 -23.26
C ASN A 160 2.13 6.51 -22.73
N ASP A 161 1.44 7.21 -23.65
CA ASP A 161 0.68 8.41 -23.32
C ASP A 161 -0.47 8.15 -22.37
N GLN A 162 -1.20 7.05 -22.56
CA GLN A 162 -2.32 6.70 -21.69
C GLN A 162 -1.89 6.55 -20.23
N SER A 163 -0.78 5.83 -19.97
CA SER A 163 -0.23 5.68 -18.62
C SER A 163 0.26 7.01 -18.06
N LEU A 164 0.96 7.82 -18.86
CA LEU A 164 1.50 9.10 -18.43
C LEU A 164 0.39 10.08 -17.99
N TYR A 165 -0.62 10.28 -18.84
CA TYR A 165 -1.74 11.15 -18.49
C TYR A 165 -2.62 10.58 -17.39
N GLY A 166 -2.76 9.25 -17.35
CA GLY A 166 -3.49 8.56 -16.28
C GLY A 166 -2.91 8.84 -14.90
N ILE A 167 -1.57 8.80 -14.72
CA ILE A 167 -0.97 9.10 -13.42
C ILE A 167 -1.08 10.59 -13.04
N LYS A 168 -1.04 11.52 -14.01
CA LYS A 168 -1.28 12.97 -13.75
C LYS A 168 -2.67 13.16 -13.15
N ASP A 169 -3.69 12.62 -13.79
CA ASP A 169 -5.07 12.72 -13.34
C ASP A 169 -5.26 12.08 -11.93
N VAL A 170 -4.64 10.94 -11.68
CA VAL A 170 -4.69 10.30 -10.35
C VAL A 170 -4.10 11.21 -9.27
N ILE A 171 -2.90 11.76 -9.49
CA ILE A 171 -2.23 12.55 -8.45
C ILE A 171 -2.91 13.90 -8.21
N GLU A 172 -3.41 14.56 -9.26
CA GLU A 172 -4.15 15.82 -9.12
C GLU A 172 -5.41 15.62 -8.26
N ARG A 173 -6.18 14.56 -8.54
CA ARG A 173 -7.36 14.22 -7.74
C ARG A 173 -6.98 13.82 -6.31
N ALA A 174 -5.92 13.01 -6.15
CA ALA A 174 -5.47 12.58 -4.84
C ALA A 174 -5.03 13.78 -3.99
N ARG A 175 -4.24 14.70 -4.51
CA ARG A 175 -3.83 15.93 -3.81
C ARG A 175 -5.02 16.77 -3.39
N LYS A 176 -5.93 17.04 -4.33
CA LYS A 176 -7.13 17.83 -4.05
C LYS A 176 -8.00 17.22 -2.95
N GLN A 177 -8.18 15.91 -2.96
CA GLN A 177 -8.95 15.22 -1.93
C GLN A 177 -8.19 15.10 -0.61
N HIS A 178 -6.86 14.89 -0.66
CA HIS A 178 -6.02 14.86 0.53
C HIS A 178 -6.05 16.18 1.31
N GLU A 179 -6.10 17.33 0.63
CA GLU A 179 -6.23 18.66 1.25
C GLU A 179 -7.58 18.84 1.96
N THR A 180 -8.60 18.07 1.62
CA THR A 180 -9.92 18.11 2.27
C THR A 180 -10.04 17.21 3.49
N LEU A 181 -9.02 16.40 3.77
CA LEU A 181 -9.04 15.52 4.95
C LEU A 181 -9.07 16.37 6.23
N PRO A 182 -9.86 15.94 7.24
CA PRO A 182 -9.97 16.67 8.50
C PRO A 182 -8.76 16.41 9.44
N PHE A 183 -7.59 16.22 8.87
CA PHE A 183 -6.36 15.88 9.60
C PHE A 183 -5.25 16.86 9.25
N ASP A 184 -4.47 17.25 10.25
CA ASP A 184 -3.27 18.06 10.03
C ASP A 184 -2.17 17.20 9.45
N ARG A 185 -1.99 17.30 8.13
CA ARG A 185 -0.99 16.55 7.37
C ARG A 185 -0.25 17.43 6.37
N SER A 186 0.99 17.04 6.10
CA SER A 186 1.78 17.64 5.02
C SER A 186 1.15 17.37 3.65
N THR A 187 1.47 18.19 2.68
CA THR A 187 1.08 17.98 1.28
C THR A 187 1.50 16.62 0.78
N LEU A 188 0.60 15.92 0.10
CA LEU A 188 0.85 14.62 -0.49
C LEU A 188 1.94 14.70 -1.56
N LEU A 189 3.05 14.00 -1.34
CA LEU A 189 4.13 13.91 -2.31
C LEU A 189 3.84 12.83 -3.35
N ALA A 190 4.28 13.05 -4.58
CA ALA A 190 4.17 12.09 -5.67
C ALA A 190 5.55 11.76 -6.25
N ILE A 191 5.84 10.48 -6.40
CA ILE A 191 7.06 9.99 -7.03
C ILE A 191 6.67 9.17 -8.27
N PRO A 192 6.65 9.76 -9.46
CA PRO A 192 6.41 9.02 -10.69
C PRO A 192 7.63 8.18 -11.06
N VAL A 193 7.42 6.88 -11.28
CA VAL A 193 8.48 5.91 -11.61
C VAL A 193 8.16 5.25 -12.94
N PRO A 194 8.88 5.57 -14.03
CA PRO A 194 8.74 4.86 -15.29
C PRO A 194 9.20 3.40 -15.12
N SER A 195 8.36 2.49 -15.56
CA SER A 195 8.61 1.05 -15.55
C SER A 195 8.67 0.51 -16.97
N ARG A 196 9.32 -0.65 -17.16
CA ARG A 196 9.52 -1.27 -18.47
C ARG A 196 10.20 -0.35 -19.49
N ASP A 197 11.21 0.41 -19.02
CA ASP A 197 12.07 1.21 -19.89
C ASP A 197 13.11 0.29 -20.58
N GLU A 198 12.94 0.05 -21.87
CA GLU A 198 13.82 -0.78 -22.69
C GLU A 198 14.98 0.03 -23.30
N SER A 199 15.61 0.87 -22.50
CA SER A 199 16.69 1.77 -22.93
C SER A 199 17.89 1.05 -23.57
N ARG A 200 18.03 -0.26 -23.39
CA ARG A 200 19.10 -1.05 -23.99
C ARG A 200 18.83 -1.42 -25.45
N THR A 201 17.57 -1.63 -25.82
CA THR A 201 17.14 -2.04 -27.16
C THR A 201 16.54 -0.89 -27.98
N GLU A 202 15.95 0.11 -27.32
CA GLU A 202 15.27 1.24 -27.93
C GLU A 202 15.77 2.59 -27.40
N TYR A 203 17.05 2.84 -27.51
CA TYR A 203 17.69 4.03 -26.92
C TYR A 203 17.04 5.36 -27.33
N GLU A 204 16.75 5.55 -28.61
CA GLU A 204 16.15 6.81 -29.11
C GLU A 204 14.72 6.99 -28.60
N ALA A 205 13.92 5.93 -28.59
CA ALA A 205 12.56 5.95 -28.05
C ALA A 205 12.59 6.26 -26.54
N SER A 206 13.44 5.59 -25.79
CA SER A 206 13.64 5.84 -24.36
C SER A 206 14.08 7.28 -24.09
N SER A 207 15.01 7.83 -24.89
CA SER A 207 15.48 9.23 -24.74
C SER A 207 14.35 10.24 -25.00
N ARG A 208 13.51 10.01 -26.02
CA ARG A 208 12.34 10.85 -26.29
C ARG A 208 11.33 10.81 -25.14
N TRP A 209 11.07 9.61 -24.63
CA TRP A 209 10.17 9.43 -23.49
C TRP A 209 10.68 10.13 -22.22
N LYS A 210 11.98 10.00 -21.90
CA LYS A 210 12.58 10.68 -20.74
C LYS A 210 12.42 12.19 -20.81
N LYS A 211 12.63 12.79 -21.97
CA LYS A 211 12.39 14.24 -22.19
C LYS A 211 10.92 14.61 -22.00
N LYS A 212 10.01 13.78 -22.52
CA LYS A 212 8.56 13.99 -22.36
C LYS A 212 8.16 13.91 -20.89
N PHE A 213 8.60 12.88 -20.17
CA PHE A 213 8.31 12.72 -18.73
C PHE A 213 8.80 13.91 -17.92
N SER A 214 10.05 14.31 -18.12
CA SER A 214 10.62 15.46 -17.41
C SER A 214 9.81 16.74 -17.63
N LYS A 215 9.27 16.94 -18.82
CA LYS A 215 8.42 18.10 -19.12
C LYS A 215 7.04 17.98 -18.49
N GLU A 216 6.36 16.84 -18.72
CA GLU A 216 4.96 16.65 -18.32
C GLU A 216 4.77 16.46 -16.82
N LEU A 217 5.79 15.97 -16.13
CA LEU A 217 5.73 15.67 -14.69
C LEU A 217 6.50 16.69 -13.84
N SER A 218 7.07 17.76 -14.46
CA SER A 218 7.84 18.78 -13.74
C SER A 218 7.06 19.49 -12.63
N GLU A 219 5.76 19.59 -12.74
CA GLU A 219 4.88 20.20 -11.75
C GLU A 219 4.56 19.30 -10.54
N LEU A 220 4.97 18.04 -10.61
CA LEU A 220 4.74 17.08 -9.52
C LEU A 220 5.86 17.06 -8.46
N TYR A 221 7.01 17.68 -8.79
CA TYR A 221 8.19 17.76 -7.92
C TYR A 221 8.30 19.10 -7.20
#